data_11c63efbe6e1cb7261d0eac4a589a568
#
_entry.id   11c63efbe6e1cb7261d0eac4a589a568
#
_cell.length_a   1.000
_cell.length_b   1.000
_cell.length_c   1.000
_cell.angle_alpha   90.00
_cell.angle_beta   90.00
_cell.angle_gamma   90.00
#
_symmetry.space_group_name_H-M   'P 1'
#
loop_
_entity.id
_entity.type
_entity.pdbx_description
1 polymer ?
#
loop_
_entity_poly.entity_id
_entity_poly.type
_entity_poly.pdbx_seq_one_letter_code
_entity_poly.pdbx_strand_id
1 'polypeptide(L)'
;AMGLLQSIKSLFYPVDIPAAHNALSKLDLPEKIFERVDRLSGGERQRVGLARLFVSPARLWLVDEPLSALDPTRARLAMSALTESAREKDITLVCTLHQVDMALAFFTRIVGLRNGQIEFDLPTEQVTPAMLKTLYSQYEHELLGQQDRELIEKQFERQTPAVVVNNCR
;
A
#
# COMPACT_ATOMS: atom_id res chain seq x y z
N ALA A 1 1.94 0.18 -26.75
CA ALA A 1 1.26 -1.05 -27.19
C ALA A 1 2.27 -1.92 -27.93
N MET A 2 2.50 -3.13 -27.47
CA MET A 2 3.31 -4.12 -28.21
C MET A 2 2.67 -4.38 -29.55
N GLY A 3 3.45 -4.33 -30.64
CA GLY A 3 2.96 -4.69 -31.98
C GLY A 3 2.67 -6.20 -32.06
N LEU A 4 1.75 -6.60 -32.96
CA LEU A 4 1.32 -7.99 -33.14
C LEU A 4 2.51 -8.97 -33.26
N LEU A 5 3.56 -8.59 -33.99
CA LEU A 5 4.78 -9.35 -34.18
C LEU A 5 5.59 -9.54 -32.88
N GLN A 6 5.58 -8.55 -31.98
CA GLN A 6 6.22 -8.65 -30.67
C GLN A 6 5.44 -9.59 -29.74
N SER A 7 4.11 -9.54 -29.80
CA SER A 7 3.26 -10.44 -29.02
C SER A 7 3.42 -11.91 -29.46
N ILE A 8 3.58 -12.18 -30.76
CA ILE A 8 3.86 -13.54 -31.28
C ILE A 8 5.27 -13.98 -30.88
N LYS A 9 6.27 -13.11 -30.97
CA LYS A 9 7.64 -13.41 -30.51
C LYS A 9 7.70 -13.72 -29.01
N SER A 10 6.94 -12.99 -28.17
CA SER A 10 6.93 -13.20 -26.72
C SER A 10 6.32 -14.54 -26.31
N LEU A 11 5.52 -15.19 -27.18
CA LEU A 11 4.98 -16.53 -26.96
C LEU A 11 6.06 -17.61 -27.01
N PHE A 12 7.10 -17.40 -27.83
CA PHE A 12 8.20 -18.37 -28.05
C PHE A 12 9.51 -17.94 -27.36
N TYR A 13 9.70 -16.63 -27.14
CA TYR A 13 10.86 -16.06 -26.47
C TYR A 13 10.39 -15.00 -25.50
N PRO A 14 10.29 -15.31 -24.20
CA PRO A 14 9.91 -14.32 -23.17
C PRO A 14 10.98 -13.22 -23.12
N VAL A 15 10.61 -12.04 -23.62
CA VAL A 15 11.54 -10.93 -23.90
C VAL A 15 11.97 -10.19 -22.63
N ASP A 16 11.14 -10.23 -21.56
CA ASP A 16 11.32 -9.37 -20.39
C ASP A 16 11.58 -10.15 -19.07
N ILE A 17 12.17 -11.36 -19.16
CA ILE A 17 12.50 -12.16 -17.97
C ILE A 17 13.32 -11.36 -16.94
N PRO A 18 14.39 -10.61 -17.31
CA PRO A 18 15.16 -9.86 -16.33
C PRO A 18 14.34 -8.77 -15.62
N ALA A 19 13.47 -8.06 -16.33
CA ALA A 19 12.61 -7.04 -15.76
C ALA A 19 11.56 -7.67 -14.83
N ALA A 20 10.93 -8.77 -15.22
CA ALA A 20 9.98 -9.51 -14.41
C ALA A 20 10.64 -10.10 -13.15
N HIS A 21 11.82 -10.69 -13.28
CA HIS A 21 12.59 -11.21 -12.15
C HIS A 21 12.95 -10.10 -11.15
N ASN A 22 13.44 -8.95 -11.63
CA ASN A 22 13.75 -7.81 -10.78
C ASN A 22 12.50 -7.28 -10.05
N ALA A 23 11.36 -7.20 -10.76
CA ALA A 23 10.09 -6.78 -10.15
C ALA A 23 9.61 -7.74 -9.06
N LEU A 24 9.72 -9.04 -9.26
CA LEU A 24 9.39 -10.08 -8.27
C LEU A 24 10.36 -10.06 -7.09
N SER A 25 11.66 -9.83 -7.34
CA SER A 25 12.68 -9.73 -6.29
C SER A 25 12.41 -8.59 -5.31
N LYS A 26 11.90 -7.44 -5.78
CA LYS A 26 11.48 -6.32 -4.90
C LYS A 26 10.36 -6.72 -3.93
N LEU A 27 9.64 -7.80 -4.21
CA LEU A 27 8.50 -8.31 -3.42
C LEU A 27 8.78 -9.68 -2.77
N ASP A 28 10.05 -10.09 -2.73
CA ASP A 28 10.48 -11.36 -2.13
C ASP A 28 9.79 -12.59 -2.77
N LEU A 29 9.76 -12.62 -4.12
CA LEU A 29 9.16 -13.69 -4.91
C LEU A 29 9.94 -14.06 -6.18
N PRO A 30 11.29 -13.95 -6.25
CA PRO A 30 12.03 -14.18 -7.50
C PRO A 30 11.87 -15.61 -8.03
N GLU A 31 11.70 -16.60 -7.15
CA GLU A 31 11.56 -18.02 -7.48
C GLU A 31 10.22 -18.34 -8.16
N LYS A 32 9.24 -17.45 -8.08
CA LYS A 32 7.89 -17.66 -8.65
C LYS A 32 7.75 -17.23 -10.11
N ILE A 33 8.83 -16.78 -10.75
CA ILE A 33 8.78 -16.22 -12.11
C ILE A 33 8.20 -17.19 -13.16
N PHE A 34 8.38 -18.51 -12.98
CA PHE A 34 7.84 -19.53 -13.87
C PHE A 34 6.67 -20.31 -13.25
N GLU A 35 6.22 -19.92 -12.04
CA GLU A 35 5.10 -20.59 -11.40
C GLU A 35 3.78 -20.16 -12.01
N ARG A 36 2.83 -21.07 -12.07
CA ARG A 36 1.48 -20.78 -12.56
C ARG A 36 0.71 -20.00 -11.52
N VAL A 37 -0.06 -18.99 -11.95
CA VAL A 37 -0.83 -18.10 -11.06
C VAL A 37 -1.86 -18.86 -10.23
N ASP A 38 -2.45 -19.94 -10.76
CA ASP A 38 -3.41 -20.79 -10.06
C ASP A 38 -2.79 -21.59 -8.89
N ARG A 39 -1.47 -21.75 -8.85
CA ARG A 39 -0.74 -22.41 -7.76
C ARG A 39 -0.22 -21.47 -6.70
N LEU A 40 -0.36 -20.17 -6.91
CA LEU A 40 0.07 -19.16 -5.95
C LEU A 40 -0.97 -19.01 -4.81
N SER A 41 -0.49 -18.79 -3.59
CA SER A 41 -1.32 -18.36 -2.46
C SER A 41 -1.95 -16.98 -2.72
N GLY A 42 -2.94 -16.59 -1.91
CA GLY A 42 -3.58 -15.27 -2.04
C GLY A 42 -2.58 -14.12 -1.94
N GLY A 43 -1.70 -14.14 -0.94
CA GLY A 43 -0.66 -13.13 -0.75
C GLY A 43 0.41 -13.14 -1.83
N GLU A 44 0.79 -14.31 -2.37
CA GLU A 44 1.71 -14.39 -3.52
C GLU A 44 1.06 -13.80 -4.78
N ARG A 45 -0.19 -14.12 -5.07
CA ARG A 45 -0.94 -13.53 -6.20
C ARG A 45 -1.03 -12.02 -6.09
N GLN A 46 -1.29 -11.50 -4.89
CA GLN A 46 -1.34 -10.05 -4.66
C GLN A 46 0.02 -9.40 -4.94
N ARG A 47 1.11 -9.95 -4.42
CA ARG A 47 2.47 -9.45 -4.67
C ARG A 47 2.86 -9.55 -6.15
N VAL A 48 2.50 -10.62 -6.85
CA VAL A 48 2.67 -10.73 -8.32
C VAL A 48 1.86 -9.64 -9.05
N GLY A 49 0.64 -9.34 -8.57
CA GLY A 49 -0.15 -8.21 -9.07
C GLY A 49 0.58 -6.88 -8.94
N LEU A 50 1.20 -6.61 -7.79
CA LEU A 50 2.03 -5.41 -7.58
C LEU A 50 3.29 -5.40 -8.45
N ALA A 51 3.96 -6.55 -8.64
CA ALA A 51 5.13 -6.66 -9.51
C ALA A 51 4.83 -6.22 -10.96
N ARG A 52 3.60 -6.42 -11.44
CA ARG A 52 3.17 -5.97 -12.77
C ARG A 52 3.18 -4.44 -12.90
N LEU A 53 2.93 -3.70 -11.83
CA LEU A 53 3.05 -2.23 -11.84
C LEU A 53 4.50 -1.81 -12.09
N PHE A 54 5.46 -2.50 -11.50
CA PHE A 54 6.88 -2.15 -11.61
C PHE A 54 7.43 -2.27 -13.04
N VAL A 55 6.83 -3.10 -13.88
CA VAL A 55 7.19 -3.23 -15.30
C VAL A 55 6.27 -2.43 -16.23
N SER A 56 5.24 -1.77 -15.68
CA SER A 56 4.30 -0.95 -16.46
C SER A 56 4.95 0.37 -16.86
N PRO A 57 4.73 0.86 -18.09
CA PRO A 57 5.15 2.18 -18.54
C PRO A 57 4.20 3.32 -18.11
N ALA A 58 3.19 3.01 -17.29
CA ALA A 58 2.18 3.99 -16.84
C ALA A 58 2.81 5.03 -15.90
N ARG A 59 2.37 6.28 -16.01
CA ARG A 59 2.78 7.39 -15.14
C ARG A 59 1.86 7.61 -13.94
N LEU A 60 0.73 6.90 -13.89
CA LEU A 60 -0.22 6.88 -12.79
C LEU A 60 -0.49 5.44 -12.40
N TRP A 61 -0.27 5.12 -11.13
CA TRP A 61 -0.64 3.85 -10.53
C TRP A 61 -1.84 4.05 -9.60
N LEU A 62 -2.91 3.33 -9.87
CA LEU A 62 -4.08 3.23 -9.00
C LEU A 62 -4.08 1.85 -8.37
N VAL A 63 -3.97 1.79 -7.05
CA VAL A 63 -3.80 0.54 -6.32
C VAL A 63 -4.87 0.47 -5.23
N ASP A 64 -5.73 -0.53 -5.36
CA ASP A 64 -6.83 -0.73 -4.43
C ASP A 64 -6.48 -1.84 -3.44
N GLU A 65 -6.47 -1.52 -2.15
CA GLU A 65 -6.21 -2.41 -1.02
C GLU A 65 -5.02 -3.38 -1.22
N PRO A 66 -3.80 -2.92 -1.52
CA PRO A 66 -2.68 -3.78 -1.87
C PRO A 66 -2.20 -4.70 -0.75
N LEU A 67 -2.69 -4.53 0.48
CA LEU A 67 -2.17 -5.21 1.67
C LEU A 67 -3.14 -6.24 2.27
N SER A 68 -4.36 -6.38 1.74
CA SER A 68 -5.47 -7.14 2.36
C SER A 68 -5.18 -8.64 2.58
N ALA A 69 -4.31 -9.26 1.78
CA ALA A 69 -3.94 -10.68 1.91
C ALA A 69 -2.51 -10.90 2.42
N LEU A 70 -1.87 -9.86 3.00
CA LEU A 70 -0.48 -9.91 3.45
C LEU A 70 -0.38 -9.85 4.97
N ASP A 71 0.57 -10.61 5.54
CA ASP A 71 0.98 -10.43 6.92
C ASP A 71 1.70 -9.06 7.11
N PRO A 72 1.81 -8.56 8.36
CA PRO A 72 2.36 -7.23 8.62
C PRO A 72 3.78 -7.00 8.06
N THR A 73 4.62 -8.03 8.07
CA THR A 73 6.01 -7.92 7.56
C THR A 73 6.01 -7.76 6.04
N ARG A 74 5.25 -8.62 5.34
CA ARG A 74 5.13 -8.56 3.88
C ARG A 74 4.37 -7.33 3.42
N ALA A 75 3.39 -6.86 4.20
CA ALA A 75 2.67 -5.62 3.94
C ALA A 75 3.63 -4.42 3.92
N ARG A 76 4.50 -4.29 4.92
CA ARG A 76 5.52 -3.22 4.96
C ARG A 76 6.51 -3.32 3.81
N LEU A 77 7.02 -4.51 3.51
CA LEU A 77 7.90 -4.74 2.37
C LEU A 77 7.25 -4.31 1.05
N ALA A 78 6.00 -4.75 0.80
CA ALA A 78 5.26 -4.42 -0.40
C ALA A 78 5.01 -2.91 -0.53
N MET A 79 4.67 -2.24 0.58
CA MET A 79 4.44 -0.80 0.58
C MET A 79 5.73 -0.01 0.34
N SER A 80 6.85 -0.40 0.97
CA SER A 80 8.17 0.19 0.70
C SER A 80 8.55 0.05 -0.77
N ALA A 81 8.47 -1.17 -1.32
CA ALA A 81 8.79 -1.43 -2.72
C ALA A 81 7.91 -0.62 -3.68
N LEU A 82 6.60 -0.47 -3.36
CA LEU A 82 5.64 0.26 -4.17
C LEU A 82 5.94 1.78 -4.18
N THR A 83 6.13 2.37 -3.01
CA THR A 83 6.38 3.81 -2.87
C THR A 83 7.77 4.21 -3.39
N GLU A 84 8.79 3.39 -3.12
CA GLU A 84 10.15 3.61 -3.64
C GLU A 84 10.18 3.51 -5.18
N SER A 85 9.55 2.49 -5.76
CA SER A 85 9.49 2.33 -7.22
C SER A 85 8.71 3.45 -7.90
N ALA A 86 7.64 3.95 -7.27
CA ALA A 86 6.90 5.10 -7.79
C ALA A 86 7.77 6.37 -7.77
N ARG A 87 8.50 6.60 -6.68
CA ARG A 87 9.42 7.74 -6.54
C ARG A 87 10.59 7.66 -7.52
N GLU A 88 11.24 6.49 -7.64
CA GLU A 88 12.36 6.28 -8.58
C GLU A 88 11.99 6.56 -10.04
N LYS A 89 10.74 6.30 -10.40
CA LYS A 89 10.22 6.44 -11.78
C LYS A 89 9.44 7.74 -12.02
N ASP A 90 9.35 8.61 -11.03
CA ASP A 90 8.52 9.83 -11.08
C ASP A 90 7.06 9.54 -11.46
N ILE A 91 6.47 8.54 -10.78
CA ILE A 91 5.10 8.08 -11.01
C ILE A 91 4.19 8.60 -9.90
N THR A 92 3.01 9.09 -10.27
CA THR A 92 1.95 9.38 -9.32
C THR A 92 1.34 8.08 -8.82
N LEU A 93 1.42 7.83 -7.51
CA LEU A 93 0.81 6.68 -6.84
C LEU A 93 -0.42 7.13 -6.05
N VAL A 94 -1.57 6.54 -6.34
CA VAL A 94 -2.80 6.66 -5.54
C VAL A 94 -3.15 5.27 -5.01
N CYS A 95 -3.32 5.17 -3.70
CA CYS A 95 -3.52 3.90 -3.04
C CYS A 95 -4.67 4.00 -2.04
N THR A 96 -5.62 3.06 -2.06
CA THR A 96 -6.61 2.92 -0.99
C THR A 96 -6.06 2.01 0.10
N LEU A 97 -6.22 2.42 1.35
CA LEU A 97 -5.73 1.67 2.51
C LEU A 97 -6.75 1.75 3.66
N HIS A 98 -6.96 0.62 4.33
CA HIS A 98 -7.67 0.58 5.62
C HIS A 98 -6.73 0.77 6.82
N GLN A 99 -5.44 0.46 6.65
CA GLN A 99 -4.42 0.54 7.68
C GLN A 99 -3.87 1.97 7.75
N VAL A 100 -4.34 2.74 8.73
CA VAL A 100 -3.98 4.16 8.92
C VAL A 100 -2.48 4.33 9.18
N ASP A 101 -1.88 3.46 9.99
CA ASP A 101 -0.45 3.48 10.28
C ASP A 101 0.42 3.34 9.02
N MET A 102 -0.01 2.49 8.09
CA MET A 102 0.66 2.33 6.81
C MET A 102 0.47 3.57 5.91
N ALA A 103 -0.73 4.15 5.89
CA ALA A 103 -0.98 5.37 5.12
C ALA A 103 -0.10 6.53 5.63
N LEU A 104 -0.07 6.76 6.94
CA LEU A 104 0.73 7.83 7.54
C LEU A 104 2.25 7.60 7.41
N ALA A 105 2.71 6.33 7.40
CA ALA A 105 4.13 6.01 7.31
C ALA A 105 4.70 6.13 5.89
N PHE A 106 3.91 5.89 4.85
CA PHE A 106 4.41 5.74 3.48
C PHE A 106 3.97 6.84 2.51
N PHE A 107 2.96 7.65 2.85
CA PHE A 107 2.44 8.69 1.96
C PHE A 107 2.64 10.08 2.53
N THR A 108 2.89 11.04 1.65
CA THR A 108 3.08 12.46 2.01
C THR A 108 1.78 13.26 2.02
N ARG A 109 0.70 12.71 1.44
CA ARG A 109 -0.63 13.33 1.36
C ARG A 109 -1.70 12.28 1.61
N ILE A 110 -2.65 12.59 2.45
CA ILE A 110 -3.76 11.72 2.83
C ILE A 110 -5.08 12.38 2.45
N VAL A 111 -5.93 11.60 1.79
CA VAL A 111 -7.31 11.97 1.49
C VAL A 111 -8.23 11.07 2.31
N GLY A 112 -8.94 11.66 3.26
CA GLY A 112 -9.95 10.98 4.05
C GLY A 112 -11.29 10.95 3.34
N LEU A 113 -11.80 9.75 3.05
CA LEU A 113 -13.09 9.56 2.38
C LEU A 113 -14.10 8.96 3.37
N ARG A 114 -15.31 9.54 3.41
CA ARG A 114 -16.42 9.06 4.23
C ARG A 114 -17.74 9.28 3.51
N ASN A 115 -18.58 8.26 3.44
CA ASN A 115 -19.91 8.32 2.79
C ASN A 115 -19.87 8.90 1.36
N GLY A 116 -18.81 8.58 0.59
CA GLY A 116 -18.63 9.09 -0.77
C GLY A 116 -18.19 10.56 -0.86
N GLN A 117 -17.83 11.19 0.27
CA GLN A 117 -17.37 12.58 0.32
C GLN A 117 -15.93 12.65 0.85
N ILE A 118 -15.22 13.70 0.45
CA ILE A 118 -13.89 14.02 0.99
C ILE A 118 -14.09 14.78 2.30
N GLU A 119 -13.69 14.17 3.42
CA GLU A 119 -13.70 14.80 4.74
C GLU A 119 -12.48 15.71 4.93
N PHE A 120 -11.32 15.26 4.43
CA PHE A 120 -10.11 16.08 4.41
C PHE A 120 -9.18 15.61 3.29
N ASP A 121 -8.29 16.52 2.87
CA ASP A 121 -7.23 16.31 1.89
C ASP A 121 -6.03 17.13 2.33
N LEU A 122 -5.05 16.49 2.97
CA LEU A 122 -3.99 17.16 3.73
C LEU A 122 -2.63 16.48 3.55
N PRO A 123 -1.53 17.23 3.70
CA PRO A 123 -0.23 16.65 3.98
C PRO A 123 -0.28 15.77 5.23
N THR A 124 0.46 14.67 5.22
CA THR A 124 0.42 13.65 6.29
C THR A 124 0.72 14.24 7.67
N GLU A 125 1.63 15.21 7.76
CA GLU A 125 1.99 15.90 9.01
C GLU A 125 0.87 16.74 9.63
N GLN A 126 -0.18 17.06 8.85
CA GLN A 126 -1.34 17.82 9.30
C GLN A 126 -2.52 16.95 9.70
N VAL A 127 -2.43 15.64 9.46
CA VAL A 127 -3.49 14.69 9.83
C VAL A 127 -3.43 14.42 11.33
N THR A 128 -4.48 14.80 12.03
CA THR A 128 -4.57 14.66 13.51
C THR A 128 -5.33 13.40 13.92
N PRO A 129 -5.07 12.84 15.12
CA PRO A 129 -5.86 11.73 15.67
C PRO A 129 -7.36 12.04 15.76
N ALA A 130 -7.73 13.29 16.05
CA ALA A 130 -9.13 13.72 16.11
C ALA A 130 -9.84 13.61 14.75
N MET A 131 -9.16 13.96 13.64
CA MET A 131 -9.69 13.83 12.28
C MET A 131 -9.88 12.35 11.91
N LEU A 132 -8.94 11.50 12.26
CA LEU A 132 -9.05 10.06 12.03
C LEU A 132 -10.19 9.46 12.85
N LYS A 133 -10.33 9.85 14.12
CA LYS A 133 -11.46 9.43 14.95
C LYS A 133 -12.80 9.83 14.34
N THR A 134 -12.91 11.04 13.81
CA THR A 134 -14.12 11.51 13.11
C THR A 134 -14.40 10.69 11.86
N LEU A 135 -13.37 10.37 11.07
CA LEU A 135 -13.49 9.56 9.86
C LEU A 135 -14.07 8.17 10.15
N TYR A 136 -13.65 7.53 11.27
CA TYR A 136 -14.04 6.18 11.65
C TYR A 136 -15.23 6.10 12.63
N SER A 137 -15.72 7.21 13.17
CA SER A 137 -16.71 7.24 14.26
C SER A 137 -18.05 6.54 13.94
N GLN A 138 -18.44 6.40 12.67
CA GLN A 138 -19.64 5.66 12.29
C GLN A 138 -19.44 4.15 12.21
N TYR A 139 -18.23 3.70 11.88
CA TYR A 139 -17.90 2.26 11.87
C TYR A 139 -17.85 1.67 13.29
N GLU A 140 -17.54 2.48 14.30
CA GLU A 140 -17.60 2.05 15.71
C GLU A 140 -19.02 1.65 16.14
N HIS A 141 -20.06 2.21 15.55
CA HIS A 141 -21.44 1.84 15.87
C HIS A 141 -21.91 0.57 15.17
N GLU A 142 -21.34 0.21 14.03
CA GLU A 142 -21.79 -0.92 13.21
C GLU A 142 -20.94 -2.18 13.35
N LEU A 143 -19.66 -2.10 13.66
CA LEU A 143 -18.71 -3.21 13.57
C LEU A 143 -17.93 -3.54 14.84
N LEU A 144 -17.89 -2.67 15.85
CA LEU A 144 -17.02 -2.87 17.01
C LEU A 144 -17.81 -3.25 18.26
N GLY A 145 -17.66 -4.50 18.68
CA GLY A 145 -17.85 -4.89 20.07
C GLY A 145 -16.84 -4.15 20.97
N GLN A 146 -17.13 -4.04 22.29
CA GLN A 146 -16.32 -3.29 23.27
C GLN A 146 -14.79 -3.61 23.26
N GLN A 147 -14.39 -4.80 22.81
CA GLN A 147 -12.99 -5.24 22.76
C GLN A 147 -12.13 -4.52 21.70
N ASP A 148 -12.71 -4.15 20.58
CA ASP A 148 -11.96 -3.49 19.49
C ASP A 148 -11.72 -2.00 19.77
N ARG A 149 -12.59 -1.36 20.58
CA ARG A 149 -12.39 0.03 21.05
C ARG A 149 -11.14 0.20 21.88
N GLU A 150 -10.88 -0.73 22.80
CA GLU A 150 -9.68 -0.70 23.65
C GLU A 150 -8.39 -0.91 22.86
N LEU A 151 -8.42 -1.68 21.77
CA LEU A 151 -7.26 -1.90 20.92
C LEU A 151 -6.91 -0.66 20.09
N ILE A 152 -7.92 0.04 19.58
CA ILE A 152 -7.74 1.30 18.82
C ILE A 152 -7.23 2.41 19.76
N GLU A 153 -7.83 2.59 20.94
CA GLU A 153 -7.34 3.56 21.93
C GLU A 153 -5.91 3.28 22.36
N LYS A 154 -5.55 2.03 22.66
CA LYS A 154 -4.17 1.65 23.01
C LYS A 154 -3.16 1.84 21.87
N GLN A 155 -3.57 1.71 20.61
CA GLN A 155 -2.72 2.03 19.46
C GLN A 155 -2.48 3.53 19.31
N PHE A 156 -3.50 4.36 19.53
CA PHE A 156 -3.40 5.81 19.49
C PHE A 156 -2.58 6.36 20.65
N GLU A 157 -2.72 5.84 21.87
CA GLU A 157 -1.93 6.25 23.04
C GLU A 157 -0.42 5.92 22.88
N ARG A 158 -0.07 4.82 22.22
CA ARG A 158 1.34 4.44 21.94
C ARG A 158 2.03 5.30 20.89
N GLN A 159 1.27 6.05 20.08
CA GLN A 159 1.79 6.88 18.99
C GLN A 159 1.87 8.37 19.34
N THR A 160 1.41 8.77 20.54
CA THR A 160 1.58 10.15 21.02
C THR A 160 3.01 10.28 21.59
N PRO A 161 3.96 10.97 20.94
CA PRO A 161 5.25 11.24 21.54
C PRO A 161 5.02 12.11 22.78
N ALA A 162 5.55 11.70 23.91
CA ALA A 162 5.56 12.52 25.13
C ALA A 162 6.24 13.85 24.82
N VAL A 163 5.47 14.93 24.82
CA VAL A 163 6.00 16.29 24.73
C VAL A 163 6.76 16.56 26.03
N VAL A 164 8.08 16.38 25.98
CA VAL A 164 8.97 16.83 27.08
C VAL A 164 9.06 18.33 26.97
N VAL A 165 8.29 19.03 27.81
CA VAL A 165 8.46 20.47 28.03
C VAL A 165 9.70 20.65 28.88
N ASN A 166 10.85 20.94 28.27
CA ASN A 166 12.02 21.43 28.98
C ASN A 166 11.79 22.88 29.36
N ASN A 167 11.41 23.12 30.63
CA ASN A 167 11.50 24.42 31.27
C ASN A 167 12.97 24.77 31.48
N CYS A 168 13.54 25.61 30.61
CA CYS A 168 14.77 26.32 30.88
C CYS A 168 14.43 27.50 31.85
N ARG A 169 15.01 27.44 33.05
CA ARG A 169 15.25 28.63 33.88
C ARG A 169 16.64 29.17 33.57
#